data_1071ba7e0a4bece0386b064024558610
#
_entry.id   1071ba7e0a4bece0386b064024558610
#
_cell.length_a   1.000
_cell.length_b   1.000
_cell.length_c   1.000
_cell.angle_alpha   90.00
_cell.angle_beta   90.00
_cell.angle_gamma   90.00
#
_symmetry.space_group_name_H-M   'P 1'
#
loop_
_entity.id
_entity.type
_entity.pdbx_description
1 polymer ?
#
loop_
_entity_poly.entity_id
_entity_poly.type
_entity_poly.pdbx_seq_one_letter_code
_entity_poly.pdbx_strand_id
1 'polypeptide(L)'
;MGQLFFHYLFEKILAIIKIEMIERNYEIIMNYKDLILKDIKKGILIVGSCILLIVCCVITMISYSNHRLLEASNQEKITFSYVIPNAAAETKDNHLFHISAYITLEGTRRELLDATKKNDAPLLMMHPIPTNQLFNNQLNDQMKTKLFKSFEKTVKANLADYTTMSVISSFDEISYSFKTDLKASLAKNHIKVKHVQFSYSE
;
A
#
# COMPACT_ATOMS: atom_id res chain seq x y z
N MET A 1 81.43 -62.05 -6.25
CA MET A 1 80.02 -62.09 -6.62
C MET A 1 79.10 -61.60 -5.42
N GLY A 2 79.41 -61.83 -4.17
CA GLY A 2 78.55 -61.44 -3.04
C GLY A 2 78.32 -59.92 -2.80
N GLN A 3 79.36 -59.12 -3.07
CA GLN A 3 79.25 -57.67 -2.85
C GLN A 3 78.29 -56.92 -3.78
N LEU A 4 78.23 -57.33 -5.08
CA LEU A 4 77.30 -56.75 -6.05
C LEU A 4 75.82 -57.11 -5.78
N PHE A 5 75.60 -58.31 -5.27
CA PHE A 5 74.28 -58.78 -4.91
C PHE A 5 73.74 -58.01 -3.64
N PHE A 6 74.63 -57.75 -2.68
CA PHE A 6 74.30 -56.99 -1.47
C PHE A 6 73.96 -55.52 -1.77
N HIS A 7 74.71 -54.91 -2.69
CA HIS A 7 74.49 -53.52 -3.11
C HIS A 7 73.15 -53.40 -3.86
N TYR A 8 72.83 -54.33 -4.74
CA TYR A 8 71.56 -54.35 -5.47
C TYR A 8 70.36 -54.56 -4.54
N LEU A 9 70.50 -55.45 -3.55
CA LEU A 9 69.42 -55.66 -2.56
C LEU A 9 69.19 -54.44 -1.66
N PHE A 10 70.26 -53.76 -1.26
CA PHE A 10 70.22 -52.56 -0.46
C PHE A 10 69.60 -51.43 -1.22
N GLU A 11 69.90 -51.20 -2.47
CA GLU A 11 69.23 -50.17 -3.30
C GLU A 11 67.73 -50.44 -3.50
N LYS A 12 67.31 -51.68 -3.70
CA LYS A 12 65.89 -52.04 -3.78
C LYS A 12 65.18 -51.83 -2.49
N ILE A 13 65.74 -52.19 -1.38
CA ILE A 13 65.16 -51.94 -0.06
C ILE A 13 64.96 -50.39 0.19
N LEU A 14 66.03 -49.67 -0.19
CA LEU A 14 65.99 -48.19 -0.04
C LEU A 14 64.91 -47.52 -0.92
N ALA A 15 64.73 -48.04 -2.13
CA ALA A 15 63.70 -47.61 -3.07
C ALA A 15 62.26 -47.92 -2.51
N ILE A 16 62.08 -49.12 -1.95
CA ILE A 16 60.80 -49.51 -1.33
C ILE A 16 60.44 -48.59 -0.10
N ILE A 17 61.43 -48.35 0.76
CA ILE A 17 61.26 -47.47 1.92
C ILE A 17 60.96 -46.06 1.45
N LYS A 18 61.57 -45.51 0.42
CA LYS A 18 61.27 -44.22 -0.17
C LYS A 18 59.84 -44.15 -0.71
N ILE A 19 59.38 -45.19 -1.38
CA ILE A 19 58.07 -45.28 -1.94
C ILE A 19 57.00 -45.26 -0.79
N GLU A 20 57.20 -46.12 0.23
CA GLU A 20 56.32 -46.17 1.41
C GLU A 20 56.28 -44.83 2.17
N MET A 21 57.42 -44.15 2.32
CA MET A 21 57.46 -42.82 2.94
C MET A 21 56.72 -41.77 2.10
N ILE A 22 56.80 -41.82 0.77
CA ILE A 22 56.06 -40.95 -0.12
C ILE A 22 54.58 -41.22 -0.06
N GLU A 23 54.14 -42.47 -0.05
CA GLU A 23 52.75 -42.85 0.07
C GLU A 23 52.15 -42.40 1.40
N ARG A 24 52.83 -42.64 2.54
CA ARG A 24 52.39 -42.16 3.86
C ARG A 24 52.26 -40.62 3.93
N ASN A 25 53.24 -39.92 3.36
CA ASN A 25 53.16 -38.45 3.32
C ASN A 25 52.02 -37.96 2.42
N TYR A 26 51.72 -38.64 1.33
CA TYR A 26 50.62 -38.35 0.45
C TYR A 26 49.26 -38.55 1.14
N GLU A 27 49.11 -39.64 1.89
CA GLU A 27 47.93 -39.97 2.67
C GLU A 27 47.67 -38.94 3.77
N ILE A 28 48.73 -38.50 4.47
CA ILE A 28 48.66 -37.44 5.48
C ILE A 28 48.23 -36.12 4.84
N ILE A 29 48.79 -35.76 3.71
CA ILE A 29 48.44 -34.51 3.00
C ILE A 29 46.99 -34.54 2.51
N MET A 30 46.52 -35.66 1.99
CA MET A 30 45.14 -35.80 1.54
C MET A 30 44.14 -35.72 2.70
N ASN A 31 44.43 -36.37 3.83
CA ASN A 31 43.60 -36.27 5.03
C ASN A 31 43.54 -34.85 5.59
N TYR A 32 44.66 -34.13 5.58
CA TYR A 32 44.73 -32.72 5.99
C TYR A 32 43.91 -31.80 5.07
N LYS A 33 43.98 -32.04 3.76
CA LYS A 33 43.24 -31.31 2.75
C LYS A 33 41.74 -31.51 2.90
N ASP A 34 41.28 -32.72 3.18
CA ASP A 34 39.86 -33.03 3.37
C ASP A 34 39.34 -32.42 4.69
N LEU A 35 40.16 -32.41 5.73
CA LEU A 35 39.81 -31.78 7.02
C LEU A 35 39.65 -30.25 6.83
N ILE A 36 40.59 -29.59 6.16
CA ILE A 36 40.55 -28.16 5.88
C ILE A 36 39.34 -27.83 5.00
N LEU A 37 39.04 -28.60 3.96
CA LEU A 37 37.87 -28.40 3.10
C LEU A 37 36.56 -28.56 3.86
N LYS A 38 36.47 -29.49 4.80
CA LYS A 38 35.28 -29.68 5.67
C LYS A 38 35.03 -28.50 6.60
N ASP A 39 36.11 -27.95 7.17
CA ASP A 39 36.01 -26.78 8.06
C ASP A 39 35.67 -25.50 7.29
N ILE A 40 36.24 -25.32 6.09
CA ILE A 40 35.88 -24.21 5.21
C ILE A 40 34.39 -24.31 4.80
N LYS A 41 33.91 -25.48 4.42
CA LYS A 41 32.48 -25.67 4.09
C LYS A 41 31.55 -25.34 5.25
N LYS A 42 31.90 -25.77 6.46
CA LYS A 42 31.14 -25.41 7.68
C LYS A 42 31.17 -23.90 7.93
N GLY A 43 32.31 -23.25 7.81
CA GLY A 43 32.45 -21.81 7.94
C GLY A 43 31.58 -21.03 6.95
N ILE A 44 31.59 -21.43 5.68
CA ILE A 44 30.75 -20.81 4.64
C ILE A 44 29.25 -20.98 4.97
N LEU A 45 28.85 -22.15 5.47
CA LEU A 45 27.47 -22.43 5.81
C LEU A 45 26.98 -21.60 7.00
N ILE A 46 27.81 -21.40 8.01
CA ILE A 46 27.53 -20.54 9.17
C ILE A 46 27.43 -19.07 8.74
N VAL A 47 28.40 -18.57 7.98
CA VAL A 47 28.39 -17.19 7.51
C VAL A 47 27.19 -16.95 6.59
N GLY A 48 26.89 -17.89 5.68
CA GLY A 48 25.73 -17.80 4.80
C GLY A 48 24.40 -17.75 5.57
N SER A 49 24.25 -18.57 6.62
CA SER A 49 23.04 -18.54 7.45
C SER A 49 22.91 -17.24 8.26
N CYS A 50 24.01 -16.69 8.77
CA CYS A 50 24.01 -15.40 9.45
C CYS A 50 23.60 -14.25 8.49
N ILE A 51 24.12 -14.22 7.29
CA ILE A 51 23.75 -13.23 6.28
C ILE A 51 22.26 -13.34 5.94
N LEU A 52 21.74 -14.55 5.76
CA LEU A 52 20.33 -14.78 5.48
C LEU A 52 19.44 -14.27 6.61
N LEU A 53 19.80 -14.53 7.87
CA LEU A 53 19.06 -14.01 9.04
C LEU A 53 19.06 -12.48 9.08
N ILE A 54 20.20 -11.85 8.83
CA ILE A 54 20.29 -10.39 8.78
C ILE A 54 19.36 -9.82 7.69
N VAL A 55 19.39 -10.41 6.50
CA VAL A 55 18.51 -9.98 5.38
C VAL A 55 17.04 -10.14 5.76
N CYS A 56 16.64 -11.27 6.37
CA CYS A 56 15.27 -11.47 6.85
C CYS A 56 14.88 -10.43 7.90
N CYS A 57 15.75 -10.13 8.86
CA CYS A 57 15.50 -9.10 9.87
C CYS A 57 15.33 -7.71 9.25
N VAL A 58 16.16 -7.35 8.28
CA VAL A 58 16.05 -6.06 7.56
C VAL A 58 14.73 -5.97 6.79
N ILE A 59 14.34 -7.02 6.07
CA ILE A 59 13.07 -7.07 5.32
C ILE A 59 11.87 -6.94 6.29
N THR A 60 11.89 -7.65 7.42
CA THR A 60 10.80 -7.56 8.40
C THR A 60 10.73 -6.19 9.06
N MET A 61 11.86 -5.56 9.37
CA MET A 61 11.90 -4.19 9.90
C MET A 61 11.35 -3.16 8.90
N ILE A 62 11.74 -3.26 7.63
CA ILE A 62 11.23 -2.38 6.57
C ILE A 62 9.71 -2.56 6.41
N SER A 63 9.24 -3.80 6.35
CA SER A 63 7.80 -4.11 6.24
C SER A 63 7.01 -3.56 7.43
N TYR A 64 7.51 -3.72 8.64
CA TYR A 64 6.87 -3.22 9.85
C TYR A 64 6.84 -1.69 9.90
N SER A 65 7.94 -1.04 9.54
CA SER A 65 8.02 0.42 9.45
C SER A 65 7.06 0.98 8.42
N ASN A 66 7.00 0.38 7.23
CA ASN A 66 6.06 0.77 6.17
C ASN A 66 4.60 0.59 6.60
N HIS A 67 4.29 -0.50 7.31
CA HIS A 67 2.94 -0.74 7.83
C HIS A 67 2.53 0.33 8.85
N ARG A 68 3.42 0.69 9.78
CA ARG A 68 3.17 1.78 10.75
C ARG A 68 2.97 3.14 10.09
N LEU A 69 3.80 3.47 9.11
CA LEU A 69 3.67 4.73 8.36
C LEU A 69 2.35 4.78 7.58
N LEU A 70 1.93 3.66 6.99
CA LEU A 70 0.66 3.55 6.31
C LEU A 70 -0.52 3.70 7.26
N GLU A 71 -0.47 3.07 8.44
CA GLU A 71 -1.52 3.23 9.47
C GLU A 71 -1.62 4.66 9.98
N ALA A 72 -0.49 5.31 10.28
CA ALA A 72 -0.46 6.69 10.70
C ALA A 72 -1.03 7.62 9.63
N SER A 73 -0.65 7.41 8.36
CA SER A 73 -1.19 8.17 7.22
C SER A 73 -2.69 7.94 7.02
N ASN A 74 -3.19 6.72 7.27
CA ASN A 74 -4.61 6.39 7.15
C ASN A 74 -5.47 6.98 8.28
N GLN A 75 -4.87 7.29 9.43
CA GLN A 75 -5.54 7.92 10.57
C GLN A 75 -5.47 9.45 10.52
N GLU A 76 -4.69 10.02 9.61
CA GLU A 76 -4.60 11.46 9.44
C GLU A 76 -5.96 12.04 9.07
N LYS A 77 -6.40 13.07 9.83
CA LYS A 77 -7.62 13.81 9.50
C LYS A 77 -7.37 14.75 8.35
N ILE A 78 -8.17 14.59 7.32
CA ILE A 78 -8.09 15.40 6.12
C ILE A 78 -9.41 16.12 5.87
N THR A 79 -9.31 17.30 5.30
CA THR A 79 -10.45 18.11 4.91
C THR A 79 -10.44 18.30 3.40
N PHE A 80 -11.55 17.97 2.75
CA PHE A 80 -11.75 18.16 1.32
C PHE A 80 -12.86 19.15 1.06
N SER A 81 -12.63 20.08 0.16
CA SER A 81 -13.65 21.02 -0.30
C SER A 81 -13.93 20.83 -1.78
N TYR A 82 -15.21 20.77 -2.12
CA TYR A 82 -15.67 20.58 -3.48
C TYR A 82 -16.68 21.62 -3.88
N VAL A 83 -16.54 22.08 -5.09
CA VAL A 83 -17.61 22.79 -5.81
C VAL A 83 -18.33 21.74 -6.64
N ILE A 84 -19.59 21.48 -6.31
CA ILE A 84 -20.47 20.64 -7.11
C ILE A 84 -21.11 21.51 -8.18
N PRO A 85 -20.94 21.17 -9.46
CA PRO A 85 -21.55 21.91 -10.54
C PRO A 85 -23.07 21.83 -10.50
N ASN A 86 -23.72 22.68 -11.25
CA ASN A 86 -25.16 22.83 -11.31
C ASN A 86 -25.90 21.51 -11.50
N ALA A 87 -26.75 21.14 -10.55
CA ALA A 87 -27.77 20.11 -10.72
C ALA A 87 -29.07 20.80 -11.17
N ALA A 88 -29.57 20.37 -12.30
CA ALA A 88 -30.86 20.84 -12.81
C ALA A 88 -32.00 20.08 -12.13
N ALA A 89 -32.98 20.78 -11.61
CA ALA A 89 -34.18 20.20 -11.05
C ALA A 89 -35.42 21.10 -11.29
N GLU A 90 -36.53 20.44 -11.50
CA GLU A 90 -37.81 21.09 -11.76
C GLU A 90 -38.60 21.26 -10.45
N THR A 91 -39.25 22.40 -10.32
CA THR A 91 -40.22 22.71 -9.27
C THR A 91 -41.59 22.10 -9.59
N LYS A 92 -42.50 22.12 -8.64
CA LYS A 92 -43.87 21.64 -8.76
C LYS A 92 -44.65 22.28 -9.92
N ASP A 93 -44.31 23.51 -10.27
CA ASP A 93 -44.88 24.30 -11.38
C ASP A 93 -44.03 24.24 -12.65
N ASN A 94 -43.20 23.22 -12.79
CA ASN A 94 -42.37 22.89 -13.98
C ASN A 94 -41.35 23.97 -14.36
N HIS A 95 -40.90 24.75 -13.40
CA HIS A 95 -39.78 25.68 -13.63
C HIS A 95 -38.43 25.01 -13.32
N LEU A 96 -37.44 25.24 -14.17
CA LEU A 96 -36.13 24.62 -14.06
C LEU A 96 -35.17 25.52 -13.25
N PHE A 97 -34.64 25.01 -12.17
CA PHE A 97 -33.59 25.64 -11.38
C PHE A 97 -32.26 24.88 -11.55
N HIS A 98 -31.18 25.65 -11.55
CA HIS A 98 -29.83 25.15 -11.50
C HIS A 98 -29.25 25.42 -10.11
N ILE A 99 -29.01 24.35 -9.33
CA ILE A 99 -28.47 24.47 -7.99
C ILE A 99 -27.04 23.97 -7.97
N SER A 100 -26.14 24.76 -7.43
CA SER A 100 -24.76 24.38 -7.16
C SER A 100 -24.49 24.36 -5.64
N ALA A 101 -23.47 23.63 -5.24
CA ALA A 101 -23.09 23.53 -3.85
C ALA A 101 -21.58 23.58 -3.65
N TYR A 102 -21.17 24.25 -2.58
CA TYR A 102 -19.84 24.14 -2.01
C TYR A 102 -19.90 23.24 -0.79
N ILE A 103 -19.19 22.11 -0.82
CA ILE A 103 -19.23 21.09 0.24
C ILE A 103 -17.85 20.90 0.79
N THR A 104 -17.72 20.96 2.11
CA THR A 104 -16.52 20.61 2.85
C THR A 104 -16.74 19.33 3.63
N LEU A 105 -15.92 18.33 3.38
CA LEU A 105 -15.90 17.03 4.04
C LEU A 105 -14.74 16.96 5.02
N GLU A 106 -14.95 16.25 6.13
CA GLU A 106 -13.93 15.97 7.12
C GLU A 106 -13.97 14.49 7.46
N GLY A 107 -12.80 13.86 7.49
CA GLY A 107 -12.66 12.46 7.87
C GLY A 107 -11.21 12.03 7.89
N THR A 108 -10.99 10.82 8.39
CA THR A 108 -9.68 10.19 8.20
C THR A 108 -9.56 9.71 6.75
N ARG A 109 -8.32 9.59 6.27
CA ARG A 109 -8.05 9.04 4.93
C ARG A 109 -8.70 7.67 4.75
N ARG A 110 -8.69 6.83 5.80
CA ARG A 110 -9.33 5.51 5.80
C ARG A 110 -10.84 5.59 5.67
N GLU A 111 -11.51 6.45 6.47
CA GLU A 111 -12.97 6.63 6.39
C GLU A 111 -13.40 7.07 5.00
N LEU A 112 -12.68 8.00 4.39
CA LEU A 112 -12.98 8.52 3.06
C LEU A 112 -12.72 7.47 1.97
N LEU A 113 -11.67 6.67 2.09
CA LEU A 113 -11.42 5.52 1.21
C LEU A 113 -12.53 4.49 1.33
N ASP A 114 -12.90 4.11 2.54
CA ASP A 114 -13.96 3.10 2.76
C ASP A 114 -15.31 3.58 2.21
N ALA A 115 -15.59 4.88 2.29
CA ALA A 115 -16.78 5.48 1.71
C ALA A 115 -16.79 5.44 0.16
N THR A 116 -15.63 5.41 -0.49
CA THR A 116 -15.51 5.32 -1.96
C THR A 116 -15.46 3.90 -2.49
N LYS A 117 -15.13 2.93 -1.63
CA LYS A 117 -14.95 1.54 -2.08
C LYS A 117 -16.21 0.97 -2.73
N LYS A 118 -16.08 0.70 -4.01
CA LYS A 118 -16.63 -0.47 -4.68
C LYS A 118 -15.42 -1.28 -5.14
N ASN A 119 -15.10 -2.36 -4.41
CA ASN A 119 -14.33 -3.53 -4.85
C ASN A 119 -12.90 -3.40 -5.45
N ASP A 120 -12.24 -2.25 -5.47
CA ASP A 120 -10.91 -2.11 -6.09
C ASP A 120 -9.76 -2.03 -5.06
N ALA A 121 -9.87 -2.83 -4.01
CA ALA A 121 -8.87 -2.93 -2.94
C ALA A 121 -7.47 -3.48 -3.33
N PRO A 122 -7.26 -4.21 -4.44
CA PRO A 122 -5.95 -4.81 -4.71
C PRO A 122 -4.85 -3.82 -5.11
N LEU A 123 -5.18 -2.69 -5.73
CA LEU A 123 -4.19 -1.76 -6.27
C LEU A 123 -3.40 -0.99 -5.19
N LEU A 124 -3.99 -0.79 -4.01
CA LEU A 124 -3.33 -0.08 -2.90
C LEU A 124 -2.33 -0.95 -2.13
N MET A 125 -2.44 -2.28 -2.21
CA MET A 125 -1.50 -3.21 -1.56
C MET A 125 -0.25 -3.48 -2.39
N MET A 126 -0.24 -3.20 -3.69
CA MET A 126 0.87 -3.52 -4.58
C MET A 126 1.89 -2.37 -4.77
N HIS A 127 1.59 -1.16 -4.36
CA HIS A 127 2.55 -0.06 -4.45
C HIS A 127 3.01 0.38 -3.07
N PRO A 128 4.33 0.30 -2.81
CA PRO A 128 4.90 0.92 -1.64
C PRO A 128 4.74 2.44 -1.78
N ILE A 129 3.81 3.02 -1.03
CA ILE A 129 3.55 4.46 -0.93
C ILE A 129 3.11 5.05 -2.28
N PRO A 130 1.80 5.06 -2.60
CA PRO A 130 1.34 5.93 -3.68
C PRO A 130 1.75 7.35 -3.32
N THR A 131 2.45 8.02 -4.24
CA THR A 131 2.76 9.44 -4.08
C THR A 131 1.48 10.15 -3.63
N ASN A 132 1.54 10.91 -2.54
CA ASN A 132 0.37 11.53 -1.91
C ASN A 132 -0.53 12.27 -2.91
N GLN A 133 0.01 12.74 -4.03
CA GLN A 133 -0.74 13.41 -5.11
C GLN A 133 -1.63 12.45 -5.91
N LEU A 134 -1.16 11.27 -6.29
CA LEU A 134 -1.94 10.31 -7.09
C LEU A 134 -3.11 9.75 -6.29
N PHE A 135 -2.88 9.44 -5.03
CA PHE A 135 -3.90 8.98 -4.11
C PHE A 135 -4.97 10.05 -3.84
N ASN A 136 -4.56 11.29 -3.61
CA ASN A 136 -5.48 12.41 -3.40
C ASN A 136 -6.31 12.70 -4.65
N ASN A 137 -5.76 12.55 -5.86
CA ASN A 137 -6.50 12.75 -7.10
C ASN A 137 -7.54 11.65 -7.33
N GLN A 138 -7.18 10.37 -7.16
CA GLN A 138 -8.12 9.25 -7.31
C GLN A 138 -9.26 9.31 -6.28
N LEU A 139 -8.92 9.56 -5.01
CA LEU A 139 -9.90 9.75 -3.95
C LEU A 139 -10.80 10.93 -4.25
N ASN A 140 -10.24 12.02 -4.74
CA ASN A 140 -10.96 13.23 -5.10
C ASN A 140 -12.02 12.96 -6.18
N ASP A 141 -11.68 12.27 -7.26
CA ASP A 141 -12.60 12.00 -8.37
C ASP A 141 -13.72 11.03 -8.00
N GLN A 142 -13.41 9.98 -7.25
CA GLN A 142 -14.42 9.03 -6.74
C GLN A 142 -15.38 9.71 -5.78
N MET A 143 -14.86 10.55 -4.89
CA MET A 143 -15.67 11.29 -3.95
C MET A 143 -16.57 12.31 -4.65
N LYS A 144 -16.05 13.05 -5.62
CA LYS A 144 -16.84 13.98 -6.46
C LYS A 144 -18.04 13.28 -7.09
N THR A 145 -17.82 12.10 -7.68
CA THR A 145 -18.87 11.33 -8.34
C THR A 145 -19.97 10.93 -7.35
N LYS A 146 -19.62 10.48 -6.14
CA LYS A 146 -20.59 10.12 -5.11
C LYS A 146 -21.34 11.34 -4.57
N LEU A 147 -20.62 12.41 -4.32
CA LEU A 147 -21.20 13.67 -3.88
C LEU A 147 -22.19 14.23 -4.88
N PHE A 148 -21.81 14.25 -6.17
CA PHE A 148 -22.68 14.74 -7.24
C PHE A 148 -23.98 13.93 -7.32
N LYS A 149 -23.91 12.58 -7.33
CA LYS A 149 -25.09 11.73 -7.36
C LYS A 149 -26.00 11.93 -6.15
N SER A 150 -25.45 12.03 -4.95
CA SER A 150 -26.21 12.28 -3.73
C SER A 150 -26.84 13.67 -3.75
N PHE A 151 -26.11 14.66 -4.21
CA PHE A 151 -26.56 16.03 -4.33
C PHE A 151 -27.71 16.15 -5.34
N GLU A 152 -27.50 15.67 -6.57
CA GLU A 152 -28.52 15.68 -7.62
C GLU A 152 -29.82 15.00 -7.16
N LYS A 153 -29.73 13.85 -6.53
CA LYS A 153 -30.88 13.15 -5.95
C LYS A 153 -31.61 13.97 -4.90
N THR A 154 -30.85 14.60 -3.99
CA THR A 154 -31.42 15.42 -2.92
C THR A 154 -32.11 16.66 -3.49
N VAL A 155 -31.47 17.35 -4.44
CA VAL A 155 -32.04 18.56 -5.05
C VAL A 155 -33.32 18.22 -5.79
N LYS A 156 -33.32 17.18 -6.64
CA LYS A 156 -34.51 16.75 -7.39
C LYS A 156 -35.66 16.36 -6.46
N ALA A 157 -35.37 15.59 -5.42
CA ALA A 157 -36.42 15.14 -4.48
C ALA A 157 -37.03 16.31 -3.71
N ASN A 158 -36.22 17.28 -3.30
CA ASN A 158 -36.73 18.40 -2.51
C ASN A 158 -37.43 19.47 -3.38
N LEU A 159 -36.86 19.85 -4.54
CA LEU A 159 -37.46 20.90 -5.38
C LEU A 159 -38.83 20.53 -5.95
N ALA A 160 -39.08 19.26 -6.19
CA ALA A 160 -40.40 18.79 -6.70
C ALA A 160 -41.56 19.15 -5.78
N ASP A 161 -41.34 19.44 -4.51
CA ASP A 161 -42.35 19.80 -3.53
C ASP A 161 -42.63 21.33 -3.45
N TYR A 162 -41.75 22.14 -4.05
CA TYR A 162 -41.84 23.62 -3.97
C TYR A 162 -42.26 24.22 -5.31
N THR A 163 -42.98 25.36 -5.22
CA THR A 163 -43.24 26.21 -6.39
C THR A 163 -42.08 27.15 -6.63
N THR A 164 -41.97 27.66 -7.86
CA THR A 164 -40.97 28.65 -8.25
C THR A 164 -40.91 29.83 -7.27
N MET A 165 -42.07 30.37 -6.90
CA MET A 165 -42.16 31.50 -5.99
C MET A 165 -41.66 31.16 -4.58
N SER A 166 -41.95 29.95 -4.11
CA SER A 166 -41.42 29.46 -2.83
C SER A 166 -39.92 29.32 -2.82
N VAL A 167 -39.32 28.82 -3.94
CA VAL A 167 -37.88 28.71 -4.07
C VAL A 167 -37.21 30.09 -4.02
N ILE A 168 -37.74 31.08 -4.74
CA ILE A 168 -37.17 32.44 -4.79
C ILE A 168 -37.30 33.12 -3.46
N SER A 169 -38.47 33.04 -2.79
CA SER A 169 -38.76 33.78 -1.55
C SER A 169 -38.14 33.16 -0.30
N SER A 170 -37.90 31.84 -0.28
CA SER A 170 -37.50 31.09 0.92
C SER A 170 -36.31 30.16 0.66
N PHE A 171 -35.41 30.51 -0.23
CA PHE A 171 -34.28 29.67 -0.59
C PHE A 171 -33.38 29.25 0.58
N ASP A 172 -33.21 30.16 1.55
CA ASP A 172 -32.42 29.89 2.75
C ASP A 172 -33.03 28.77 3.60
N GLU A 173 -34.35 28.74 3.75
CA GLU A 173 -35.06 27.66 4.47
C GLU A 173 -35.00 26.33 3.70
N ILE A 174 -35.22 26.41 2.39
CA ILE A 174 -35.11 25.24 1.50
C ILE A 174 -33.69 24.70 1.48
N SER A 175 -32.69 25.56 1.44
CA SER A 175 -31.27 25.16 1.50
C SER A 175 -30.91 24.46 2.81
N TYR A 176 -31.59 24.82 3.92
CA TYR A 176 -31.44 24.11 5.18
C TYR A 176 -31.98 22.67 5.11
N SER A 177 -33.13 22.47 4.46
CA SER A 177 -33.64 21.11 4.18
C SER A 177 -32.66 20.30 3.31
N PHE A 178 -32.20 20.88 2.20
CA PHE A 178 -31.19 20.25 1.35
C PHE A 178 -29.95 19.85 2.14
N LYS A 179 -29.45 20.72 3.02
CA LYS A 179 -28.30 20.45 3.87
C LYS A 179 -28.53 19.25 4.78
N THR A 180 -29.70 19.17 5.38
CA THR A 180 -30.07 18.08 6.29
C THR A 180 -30.16 16.77 5.56
N ASP A 181 -30.86 16.72 4.43
CA ASP A 181 -31.05 15.51 3.63
C ASP A 181 -29.75 15.04 2.98
N LEU A 182 -28.93 15.98 2.49
CA LEU A 182 -27.63 15.67 1.93
C LEU A 182 -26.69 15.09 2.98
N LYS A 183 -26.67 15.69 4.19
CA LYS A 183 -25.91 15.13 5.32
C LYS A 183 -26.37 13.73 5.68
N ALA A 184 -27.68 13.49 5.77
CA ALA A 184 -28.25 12.19 6.07
C ALA A 184 -27.91 11.15 4.98
N SER A 185 -27.98 11.54 3.70
CA SER A 185 -27.62 10.70 2.57
C SER A 185 -26.14 10.33 2.56
N LEU A 186 -25.26 11.27 2.86
CA LEU A 186 -23.81 11.05 2.88
C LEU A 186 -23.37 10.29 4.13
N ALA A 187 -24.04 10.49 5.27
CA ALA A 187 -23.78 9.73 6.50
C ALA A 187 -24.02 8.22 6.33
N LYS A 188 -25.01 7.83 5.52
CA LYS A 188 -25.23 6.41 5.15
C LYS A 188 -24.03 5.78 4.44
N ASN A 189 -23.18 6.59 3.84
CA ASN A 189 -21.93 6.18 3.20
C ASN A 189 -20.68 6.48 4.06
N HIS A 190 -20.87 6.72 5.36
CA HIS A 190 -19.79 7.07 6.30
C HIS A 190 -19.05 8.36 5.96
N ILE A 191 -19.67 9.28 5.21
CA ILE A 191 -19.09 10.56 4.82
C ILE A 191 -19.58 11.64 5.78
N LYS A 192 -18.68 12.28 6.51
CA LYS A 192 -18.98 13.40 7.41
C LYS A 192 -18.89 14.71 6.64
N VAL A 193 -19.98 15.45 6.65
CA VAL A 193 -20.08 16.78 6.04
C VAL A 193 -19.88 17.84 7.12
N LYS A 194 -18.83 18.66 6.97
CA LYS A 194 -18.50 19.76 7.89
C LYS A 194 -19.30 21.00 7.55
N HIS A 195 -19.29 21.39 6.27
CA HIS A 195 -19.96 22.60 5.79
C HIS A 195 -20.61 22.35 4.43
N VAL A 196 -21.77 22.95 4.21
CA VAL A 196 -22.43 23.00 2.90
C VAL A 196 -23.01 24.39 2.73
N GLN A 197 -22.78 24.96 1.56
CA GLN A 197 -23.40 26.19 1.10
C GLN A 197 -23.99 25.97 -0.28
N PHE A 198 -25.22 26.37 -0.49
CA PHE A 198 -25.91 26.27 -1.77
C PHE A 198 -26.02 27.63 -2.42
N SER A 199 -26.09 27.60 -3.75
CA SER A 199 -26.45 28.75 -4.59
C SER A 199 -27.32 28.26 -5.73
N TYR A 200 -28.20 29.11 -6.23
CA TYR A 200 -29.08 28.81 -7.34
C TYR A 200 -28.98 29.88 -8.43
N SER A 201 -29.32 29.46 -9.65
CA SER A 201 -29.57 30.29 -10.80
C SER A 201 -30.81 29.77 -11.54
N GLU A 202 -31.53 30.66 -12.16
CA GLU A 202 -32.62 30.36 -13.07
C GLU A 202 -32.11 30.12 -14.49
#